data_06cd245a23ae035a47a1840795305d51
#
_entry.id   06cd245a23ae035a47a1840795305d51
#
_cell.length_a   1.000
_cell.length_b   1.000
_cell.length_c   1.000
_cell.angle_alpha   90.00
_cell.angle_beta   90.00
_cell.angle_gamma   90.00
#
_symmetry.space_group_name_H-M   'P 1'
#
loop_
_entity.id
_entity.type
_entity.pdbx_description
1 polymer ?
#
loop_
_entity_poly.entity_id
_entity_poly.type
_entity_poly.pdbx_seq_one_letter_code
_entity_poly.pdbx_strand_id
1 'polypeptide(L)'
;MIKFSPSKLAQIKELLVLTLLGLLSALSGYLLLKEEANNYAIQNAYPIIQAYFNFTHTAHHPLNLLAIFVVPSLWLMALFAKRLLPRIIFDFLGALFMLRLIFGFVFVNVLIFLPAASPPLLLGQIVAYLPFFVMAWGWLMWRIDCSGQESPQQIITISEAHEPINSFDYYHASANCVINQGKSGFKGVTRLGQFLVLIHSLMLLDILGIALVRAYGLVQKML
;
A
#
# COMPACT_ATOMS: atom_id res chain seq x y z
N MET A 1 18.98 -26.81 -12.22
CA MET A 1 18.09 -25.65 -12.46
C MET A 1 16.67 -26.07 -12.07
N ILE A 2 16.09 -25.47 -11.03
CA ILE A 2 14.76 -25.84 -10.52
C ILE A 2 13.73 -25.24 -11.49
N LYS A 3 13.00 -26.10 -12.24
CA LYS A 3 11.88 -25.67 -13.07
C LYS A 3 10.63 -25.56 -12.19
N PHE A 4 10.14 -24.35 -11.97
CA PHE A 4 8.86 -24.13 -11.30
C PHE A 4 7.70 -24.26 -12.30
N SER A 5 6.53 -24.76 -11.83
CA SER A 5 5.29 -24.71 -12.61
C SER A 5 4.83 -23.24 -12.77
N PRO A 6 4.08 -22.90 -13.84
CA PRO A 6 3.56 -21.55 -14.05
C PRO A 6 2.77 -20.99 -12.85
N SER A 7 1.93 -21.86 -12.24
CA SER A 7 1.15 -21.50 -11.04
C SER A 7 2.04 -21.21 -9.81
N LYS A 8 3.13 -21.95 -9.64
CA LYS A 8 4.08 -21.73 -8.57
C LYS A 8 4.87 -20.44 -8.77
N LEU A 9 5.25 -20.15 -10.01
CA LEU A 9 5.90 -18.89 -10.36
C LEU A 9 4.99 -17.69 -10.09
N ALA A 10 3.69 -17.80 -10.38
CA ALA A 10 2.71 -16.76 -10.06
C ALA A 10 2.63 -16.49 -8.55
N GLN A 11 2.60 -17.53 -7.72
CA GLN A 11 2.63 -17.38 -6.26
C GLN A 11 3.91 -16.72 -5.75
N ILE A 12 5.06 -17.08 -6.29
CA ILE A 12 6.35 -16.47 -5.92
C ILE A 12 6.34 -14.97 -6.27
N LYS A 13 5.83 -14.59 -7.44
CA LYS A 13 5.68 -13.18 -7.83
C LYS A 13 4.75 -12.42 -6.89
N GLU A 14 3.60 -13.00 -6.54
CA GLU A 14 2.66 -12.39 -5.60
C GLU A 14 3.29 -12.23 -4.20
N LEU A 15 4.01 -13.24 -3.71
CA LEU A 15 4.71 -13.17 -2.44
C LEU A 15 5.79 -12.08 -2.44
N LEU A 16 6.50 -11.91 -3.55
CA LEU A 16 7.47 -10.84 -3.73
C LEU A 16 6.81 -9.46 -3.61
N VAL A 17 5.66 -9.26 -4.26
CA VAL A 17 4.90 -8.02 -4.17
C VAL A 17 4.45 -7.75 -2.73
N LEU A 18 3.91 -8.75 -2.03
CA LEU A 18 3.49 -8.60 -0.63
C LEU A 18 4.68 -8.33 0.29
N THR A 19 5.86 -8.91 0.00
CA THR A 19 7.10 -8.60 0.74
C THR A 19 7.53 -7.16 0.52
N LEU A 20 7.50 -6.67 -0.73
CA LEU A 20 7.79 -5.26 -1.04
C LEU A 20 6.80 -4.32 -0.35
N LEU A 21 5.50 -4.64 -0.34
CA LEU A 21 4.50 -3.90 0.40
C LEU A 21 4.82 -3.84 1.90
N GLY A 22 5.28 -4.95 2.47
CA GLY A 22 5.74 -5.01 3.87
C GLY A 22 6.92 -4.08 4.12
N LEU A 23 7.92 -4.08 3.24
CA LEU A 23 9.10 -3.20 3.35
C LEU A 23 8.73 -1.72 3.21
N LEU A 24 7.90 -1.36 2.23
CA LEU A 24 7.43 0.00 2.03
C LEU A 24 6.59 0.50 3.21
N SER A 25 5.71 -0.36 3.75
CA SER A 25 4.95 -0.07 4.96
C SER A 25 5.87 0.14 6.17
N ALA A 26 6.93 -0.67 6.32
CA ALA A 26 7.90 -0.53 7.39
C ALA A 26 8.73 0.76 7.26
N LEU A 27 9.10 1.14 6.03
CA LEU A 27 9.81 2.39 5.76
C LEU A 27 8.95 3.61 6.14
N SER A 28 7.70 3.63 5.68
CA SER A 28 6.75 4.68 6.06
C SER A 28 6.58 4.75 7.58
N GLY A 29 6.46 3.59 8.23
CA GLY A 29 6.37 3.51 9.67
C GLY A 29 7.61 4.01 10.40
N TYR A 30 8.81 3.72 9.91
CA TYR A 30 10.06 4.22 10.50
C TYR A 30 10.15 5.75 10.49
N LEU A 31 9.72 6.38 9.39
CA LEU A 31 9.69 7.84 9.30
C LEU A 31 8.70 8.45 10.30
N LEU A 32 7.56 7.78 10.53
CA LEU A 32 6.59 8.16 11.55
C LEU A 32 7.15 8.10 12.96
N LEU A 33 7.84 7.01 13.32
CA LEU A 33 8.48 6.86 14.64
C LEU A 33 9.45 7.99 14.94
N LYS A 34 10.19 8.42 13.93
CA LYS A 34 11.15 9.51 14.08
C LYS A 34 10.44 10.83 14.40
N GLU A 35 9.26 11.07 13.85
CA GLU A 35 8.44 12.24 14.16
C GLU A 35 7.85 12.17 15.57
N GLU A 36 7.36 10.99 15.97
CA GLU A 36 6.79 10.78 17.29
C GLU A 36 7.80 11.04 18.42
N ALA A 37 9.03 10.55 18.29
CA ALA A 37 10.07 10.78 19.27
C ALA A 37 10.35 12.28 19.53
N ASN A 38 10.04 13.12 18.54
CA ASN A 38 10.21 14.57 18.62
C ASN A 38 8.97 15.31 19.14
N ASN A 39 7.78 14.68 19.14
CA ASN A 39 6.50 15.35 19.42
C ASN A 39 5.59 14.58 20.37
N TYR A 40 6.05 14.41 21.63
CA TYR A 40 5.27 13.77 22.69
C TYR A 40 3.85 14.38 22.89
N ALA A 41 3.67 15.66 22.53
CA ALA A 41 2.39 16.34 22.58
C ALA A 41 1.35 15.79 21.58
N ILE A 42 1.80 15.22 20.45
CA ILE A 42 0.91 14.61 19.44
C ILE A 42 0.27 13.33 19.97
N GLN A 43 1.04 12.54 20.72
CA GLN A 43 0.58 11.26 21.28
C GLN A 43 -0.59 11.43 22.26
N ASN A 44 -0.52 12.47 23.10
CA ASN A 44 -1.53 12.72 24.12
C ASN A 44 -2.80 13.38 23.57
N ALA A 45 -2.72 14.01 22.38
CA ALA A 45 -3.86 14.72 21.81
C ALA A 45 -4.81 13.82 21.01
N TYR A 46 -4.32 12.68 20.48
CA TYR A 46 -5.08 11.87 19.52
C TYR A 46 -4.97 10.36 19.80
N PRO A 47 -5.93 9.76 20.54
CA PRO A 47 -5.93 8.33 20.88
C PRO A 47 -5.84 7.38 19.68
N ILE A 48 -6.40 7.79 18.53
CA ILE A 48 -6.34 7.01 17.28
C ILE A 48 -4.91 6.92 16.77
N ILE A 49 -4.13 7.99 16.88
CA ILE A 49 -2.72 8.02 16.49
C ILE A 49 -1.92 7.06 17.37
N GLN A 50 -2.15 7.13 18.67
CA GLN A 50 -1.51 6.24 19.63
C GLN A 50 -1.86 4.76 19.40
N ALA A 51 -3.12 4.46 19.11
CA ALA A 51 -3.55 3.11 18.74
C ALA A 51 -2.86 2.61 17.47
N TYR A 52 -2.76 3.45 16.43
CA TYR A 52 -2.05 3.14 15.19
C TYR A 52 -0.56 2.90 15.45
N PHE A 53 0.07 3.73 16.26
CA PHE A 53 1.47 3.58 16.66
C PHE A 53 1.71 2.27 17.39
N ASN A 54 0.92 1.98 18.41
CA ASN A 54 1.01 0.72 19.14
C ASN A 54 0.84 -0.49 18.21
N PHE A 55 -0.05 -0.40 17.23
CA PHE A 55 -0.28 -1.45 16.25
C PHE A 55 0.89 -1.63 15.26
N THR A 56 1.56 -0.53 14.84
CA THR A 56 2.54 -0.58 13.75
C THR A 56 3.99 -0.60 14.22
N HIS A 57 4.28 -0.07 15.41
CA HIS A 57 5.64 0.32 15.79
C HIS A 57 6.21 -0.31 17.04
N THR A 58 5.38 -0.88 17.92
CA THR A 58 5.97 -1.65 19.01
C THR A 58 6.63 -2.90 18.42
N ALA A 59 7.97 -2.95 18.47
CA ALA A 59 8.74 -4.09 18.00
C ALA A 59 8.27 -5.41 18.65
N HIS A 60 7.71 -5.31 19.85
CA HIS A 60 7.12 -6.41 20.60
C HIS A 60 5.62 -6.64 20.31
N HIS A 61 5.00 -5.85 19.42
CA HIS A 61 3.61 -6.09 19.07
C HIS A 61 3.48 -7.46 18.40
N PRO A 62 2.59 -8.36 18.85
CA PRO A 62 2.52 -9.72 18.35
C PRO A 62 2.35 -9.83 16.84
N LEU A 63 1.72 -8.84 16.20
CA LEU A 63 1.60 -8.80 14.73
C LEU A 63 2.91 -8.48 14.00
N ASN A 64 3.79 -7.67 14.58
CA ASN A 64 5.11 -7.41 14.01
C ASN A 64 6.03 -8.61 14.18
N LEU A 65 6.01 -9.25 15.35
CA LEU A 65 6.72 -10.51 15.58
C LEU A 65 6.20 -11.61 14.64
N LEU A 66 4.88 -11.69 14.47
CA LEU A 66 4.26 -12.64 13.54
C LEU A 66 4.75 -12.40 12.11
N ALA A 67 4.86 -11.16 11.67
CA ALA A 67 5.37 -10.84 10.33
C ALA A 67 6.83 -11.27 10.14
N ILE A 68 7.70 -11.09 11.15
CA ILE A 68 9.12 -11.49 11.11
C ILE A 68 9.26 -13.02 10.93
N PHE A 69 8.37 -13.81 11.50
CA PHE A 69 8.42 -15.27 11.37
C PHE A 69 7.59 -15.80 10.19
N VAL A 70 6.43 -15.23 9.94
CA VAL A 70 5.50 -15.70 8.90
C VAL A 70 6.05 -15.44 7.50
N VAL A 71 6.60 -14.27 7.22
CA VAL A 71 7.08 -13.95 5.86
C VAL A 71 8.23 -14.88 5.42
N PRO A 72 9.29 -15.08 6.21
CA PRO A 72 10.32 -16.07 5.86
C PRO A 72 9.79 -17.50 5.74
N SER A 73 8.87 -17.91 6.63
CA SER A 73 8.25 -19.23 6.57
C SER A 73 7.45 -19.42 5.29
N LEU A 74 6.70 -18.42 4.83
CA LEU A 74 5.98 -18.45 3.57
C LEU A 74 6.94 -18.55 2.37
N TRP A 75 8.08 -17.86 2.40
CA TRP A 75 9.11 -17.98 1.39
C TRP A 75 9.71 -19.38 1.35
N LEU A 76 10.05 -19.97 2.50
CA LEU A 76 10.54 -21.35 2.58
C LEU A 76 9.48 -22.32 2.03
N MET A 77 8.21 -22.17 2.41
CA MET A 77 7.13 -23.01 1.88
C MET A 77 6.94 -22.80 0.37
N ALA A 78 6.97 -21.55 -0.12
CA ALA A 78 6.84 -21.26 -1.54
C ALA A 78 7.98 -21.87 -2.38
N LEU A 79 9.20 -21.90 -1.86
CA LEU A 79 10.36 -22.42 -2.57
C LEU A 79 10.46 -23.97 -2.50
N PHE A 80 10.24 -24.55 -1.32
CA PHE A 80 10.54 -25.95 -1.05
C PHE A 80 9.31 -26.87 -1.00
N ALA A 81 8.13 -26.37 -0.64
CA ALA A 81 6.93 -27.21 -0.63
C ALA A 81 6.48 -27.59 -2.05
N LYS A 82 6.09 -28.86 -2.21
CA LYS A 82 5.52 -29.34 -3.48
C LYS A 82 4.11 -28.81 -3.74
N ARG A 83 3.36 -28.47 -2.68
CA ARG A 83 1.99 -27.94 -2.76
C ARG A 83 1.99 -26.42 -2.87
N LEU A 84 0.97 -25.89 -3.55
CA LEU A 84 0.72 -24.46 -3.59
C LEU A 84 0.23 -23.96 -2.22
N LEU A 85 0.62 -22.75 -1.86
CA LEU A 85 0.11 -22.09 -0.65
C LEU A 85 -1.38 -21.79 -0.81
N PRO A 86 -2.19 -21.93 0.26
CA PRO A 86 -3.59 -21.55 0.25
C PRO A 86 -3.77 -20.06 -0.11
N ARG A 87 -4.68 -19.78 -1.00
CA ARG A 87 -4.93 -18.43 -1.50
C ARG A 87 -5.35 -17.44 -0.41
N ILE A 88 -6.05 -17.94 0.59
CA ILE A 88 -6.50 -17.17 1.74
C ILE A 88 -5.35 -16.47 2.51
N ILE A 89 -4.14 -17.05 2.47
CA ILE A 89 -2.96 -16.44 3.13
C ILE A 89 -2.58 -15.14 2.43
N PHE A 90 -2.56 -15.14 1.09
CA PHE A 90 -2.25 -13.95 0.28
C PHE A 90 -3.34 -12.89 0.45
N ASP A 91 -4.60 -13.30 0.46
CA ASP A 91 -5.74 -12.39 0.67
C ASP A 91 -5.69 -11.75 2.05
N PHE A 92 -5.37 -12.51 3.07
CA PHE A 92 -5.24 -12.00 4.43
C PHE A 92 -4.07 -11.00 4.55
N LEU A 93 -2.90 -11.33 4.02
CA LEU A 93 -1.75 -10.43 4.02
C LEU A 93 -2.05 -9.14 3.24
N GLY A 94 -2.64 -9.27 2.07
CA GLY A 94 -3.02 -8.11 1.27
C GLY A 94 -4.05 -7.22 1.96
N ALA A 95 -5.06 -7.82 2.62
CA ALA A 95 -6.04 -7.08 3.42
C ALA A 95 -5.38 -6.33 4.59
N LEU A 96 -4.39 -6.92 5.25
CA LEU A 96 -3.60 -6.24 6.29
C LEU A 96 -2.82 -5.03 5.72
N PHE A 97 -2.24 -5.15 4.53
CA PHE A 97 -1.55 -4.03 3.91
C PHE A 97 -2.53 -2.94 3.45
N MET A 98 -3.70 -3.30 2.94
CA MET A 98 -4.75 -2.33 2.62
C MET A 98 -5.25 -1.59 3.87
N LEU A 99 -5.43 -2.30 4.99
CA LEU A 99 -5.77 -1.68 6.27
C LEU A 99 -4.67 -0.70 6.72
N ARG A 100 -3.40 -1.09 6.63
CA ARG A 100 -2.26 -0.20 6.91
C ARG A 100 -2.21 1.00 5.98
N LEU A 101 -2.55 0.83 4.71
CA LEU A 101 -2.65 1.93 3.75
C LEU A 101 -3.70 2.95 4.20
N ILE A 102 -4.89 2.49 4.56
CA ILE A 102 -5.98 3.38 5.01
C ILE A 102 -5.59 4.11 6.29
N PHE A 103 -5.05 3.42 7.27
CA PHE A 103 -4.58 4.06 8.51
C PHE A 103 -3.45 5.06 8.26
N GLY A 104 -2.48 4.70 7.41
CA GLY A 104 -1.40 5.60 7.00
C GLY A 104 -1.93 6.85 6.31
N PHE A 105 -2.94 6.71 5.45
CA PHE A 105 -3.62 7.82 4.79
C PHE A 105 -4.27 8.78 5.81
N VAL A 106 -5.08 8.26 6.73
CA VAL A 106 -5.71 9.06 7.78
C VAL A 106 -4.65 9.75 8.62
N PHE A 107 -3.58 9.03 8.96
CA PHE A 107 -2.50 9.57 9.78
C PHE A 107 -1.74 10.70 9.11
N VAL A 108 -1.37 10.56 7.83
CA VAL A 108 -0.72 11.63 7.05
C VAL A 108 -1.59 12.87 7.05
N ASN A 109 -2.90 12.71 6.83
CA ASN A 109 -3.85 13.81 6.88
C ASN A 109 -3.90 14.51 8.25
N VAL A 110 -3.93 13.75 9.33
CA VAL A 110 -3.89 14.32 10.68
C VAL A 110 -2.60 15.10 10.91
N LEU A 111 -1.43 14.55 10.56
CA LEU A 111 -0.14 15.23 10.72
C LEU A 111 -0.07 16.55 9.95
N ILE A 112 -0.65 16.63 8.76
CA ILE A 112 -0.65 17.85 7.96
C ILE A 112 -1.35 19.00 8.67
N PHE A 113 -2.39 18.70 9.44
CA PHE A 113 -3.15 19.72 10.16
C PHE A 113 -2.58 20.05 11.54
N LEU A 114 -1.59 19.28 12.02
CA LEU A 114 -0.93 19.54 13.29
C LEU A 114 0.19 20.59 13.12
N PRO A 115 0.19 21.65 13.97
CA PRO A 115 1.22 22.68 13.88
C PRO A 115 2.60 22.22 14.35
N ALA A 116 2.67 21.07 15.04
CA ALA A 116 3.89 20.55 15.67
C ALA A 116 4.68 19.59 14.77
N ALA A 117 4.14 19.17 13.61
CA ALA A 117 4.83 18.25 12.72
C ALA A 117 6.04 18.92 12.04
N SER A 118 7.17 18.20 11.97
CA SER A 118 8.36 18.65 11.26
C SER A 118 8.13 18.60 9.74
N PRO A 119 8.14 19.75 9.02
CA PRO A 119 7.79 19.78 7.60
C PRO A 119 8.66 18.88 6.71
N PRO A 120 10.00 18.79 6.90
CA PRO A 120 10.84 17.92 6.09
C PRO A 120 10.52 16.42 6.28
N LEU A 121 10.23 16.01 7.53
CA LEU A 121 9.84 14.62 7.81
C LEU A 121 8.46 14.29 7.25
N LEU A 122 7.52 15.23 7.33
CA LEU A 122 6.20 15.10 6.73
C LEU A 122 6.29 14.92 5.20
N LEU A 123 7.11 15.75 4.53
CA LEU A 123 7.35 15.61 3.10
C LEU A 123 7.98 14.26 2.77
N GLY A 124 9.02 13.85 3.50
CA GLY A 124 9.67 12.55 3.34
C GLY A 124 8.68 11.39 3.50
N GLN A 125 7.75 11.51 4.45
CA GLN A 125 6.72 10.52 4.68
C GLN A 125 5.72 10.43 3.53
N ILE A 126 5.25 11.55 2.99
CA ILE A 126 4.36 11.57 1.82
C ILE A 126 5.04 10.90 0.64
N VAL A 127 6.32 11.22 0.39
CA VAL A 127 7.12 10.62 -0.69
C VAL A 127 7.29 9.10 -0.49
N ALA A 128 7.53 8.65 0.74
CA ALA A 128 7.64 7.21 1.04
C ALA A 128 6.29 6.49 0.95
N TYR A 129 5.18 7.19 1.23
CA TYR A 129 3.84 6.64 1.16
C TYR A 129 3.36 6.40 -0.29
N LEU A 130 3.78 7.23 -1.25
CA LEU A 130 3.37 7.10 -2.66
C LEU A 130 3.70 5.74 -3.29
N PRO A 131 4.92 5.18 -3.19
CA PRO A 131 5.21 3.83 -3.69
C PRO A 131 4.38 2.76 -2.99
N PHE A 132 4.14 2.89 -1.69
CA PHE A 132 3.27 1.98 -0.95
C PHE A 132 1.83 2.04 -1.47
N PHE A 133 1.32 3.25 -1.70
CA PHE A 133 -0.01 3.49 -2.29
C PHE A 133 -0.15 2.82 -3.67
N VAL A 134 0.80 3.08 -4.58
CA VAL A 134 0.79 2.51 -5.94
C VAL A 134 0.77 0.98 -5.90
N MET A 135 1.66 0.38 -5.09
CA MET A 135 1.78 -1.07 -5.01
C MET A 135 0.55 -1.72 -4.35
N ALA A 136 0.01 -1.13 -3.29
CA ALA A 136 -1.15 -1.67 -2.60
C ALA A 136 -2.41 -1.61 -3.46
N TRP A 137 -2.68 -0.49 -4.12
CA TRP A 137 -3.80 -0.35 -5.03
C TRP A 137 -3.65 -1.19 -6.29
N GLY A 138 -2.45 -1.26 -6.88
CA GLY A 138 -2.17 -2.14 -8.01
C GLY A 138 -2.46 -3.60 -7.67
N TRP A 139 -2.01 -4.07 -6.48
CA TRP A 139 -2.30 -5.41 -5.98
C TRP A 139 -3.80 -5.63 -5.78
N LEU A 140 -4.50 -4.69 -5.12
CA LEU A 140 -5.94 -4.80 -4.85
C LEU A 140 -6.74 -4.89 -6.15
N MET A 141 -6.48 -3.99 -7.11
CA MET A 141 -7.17 -3.97 -8.39
C MET A 141 -6.95 -5.27 -9.17
N TRP A 142 -5.69 -5.72 -9.28
CA TRP A 142 -5.36 -7.00 -9.88
C TRP A 142 -6.07 -8.16 -9.18
N ARG A 143 -6.07 -8.15 -7.85
CA ARG A 143 -6.64 -9.24 -7.06
C ARG A 143 -8.15 -9.38 -7.24
N ILE A 144 -8.87 -8.27 -7.26
CA ILE A 144 -10.32 -8.24 -7.43
C ILE A 144 -10.70 -8.64 -8.85
N ASP A 145 -9.97 -8.14 -9.86
CA ASP A 145 -10.28 -8.40 -11.25
C ASP A 145 -9.94 -9.84 -11.67
N CYS A 146 -8.86 -10.41 -11.14
CA CYS A 146 -8.38 -11.76 -11.45
C CYS A 146 -8.90 -12.85 -10.50
N SER A 147 -9.75 -12.54 -9.52
CA SER A 147 -10.24 -13.53 -8.55
C SER A 147 -11.29 -14.51 -9.13
N GLY A 148 -11.92 -14.16 -10.23
CA GLY A 148 -12.93 -14.99 -10.92
C GLY A 148 -12.32 -15.83 -12.03
N GLN A 149 -11.76 -17.00 -11.71
CA GLN A 149 -10.99 -17.83 -12.65
C GLN A 149 -11.79 -18.52 -13.76
N GLU A 150 -13.12 -18.43 -13.81
CA GLU A 150 -13.92 -19.17 -14.82
C GLU A 150 -14.62 -18.29 -15.86
N SER A 151 -14.71 -17.01 -15.64
CA SER A 151 -14.99 -16.00 -16.66
C SER A 151 -14.52 -14.65 -16.11
N PRO A 152 -13.64 -13.92 -16.81
CA PRO A 152 -13.21 -12.60 -16.37
C PRO A 152 -14.43 -11.68 -16.46
N GLN A 153 -15.21 -11.57 -15.38
CA GLN A 153 -16.01 -10.38 -15.17
C GLN A 153 -14.98 -9.29 -15.00
N GLN A 154 -14.61 -8.63 -16.08
CA GLN A 154 -13.74 -7.49 -16.04
C GLN A 154 -14.40 -6.43 -15.16
N ILE A 155 -14.05 -6.44 -13.88
CA ILE A 155 -14.56 -5.47 -12.90
C ILE A 155 -13.95 -4.11 -13.23
N ILE A 156 -12.73 -4.15 -13.74
CA ILE A 156 -11.91 -2.97 -14.08
C ILE A 156 -11.26 -3.21 -15.43
N THR A 157 -11.22 -2.19 -16.29
CA THR A 157 -10.39 -2.17 -17.50
C THR A 157 -9.23 -1.22 -17.34
N ILE A 158 -8.09 -1.57 -17.94
CA ILE A 158 -6.88 -0.77 -17.97
C ILE A 158 -6.80 -0.11 -19.34
N SER A 159 -6.67 1.22 -19.38
CA SER A 159 -6.74 2.00 -20.62
C SER A 159 -5.56 1.75 -21.57
N GLU A 160 -4.42 1.31 -21.07
CA GLU A 160 -3.18 1.11 -21.82
C GLU A 160 -2.61 -0.31 -21.63
N ALA A 161 -3.47 -1.30 -21.36
CA ALA A 161 -3.02 -2.67 -21.17
C ALA A 161 -2.64 -3.33 -22.50
N HIS A 162 -1.56 -4.08 -22.48
CA HIS A 162 -1.17 -4.95 -23.58
C HIS A 162 -1.83 -6.32 -23.39
N GLU A 163 -2.41 -6.88 -24.42
CA GLU A 163 -2.95 -8.25 -24.34
C GLU A 163 -1.82 -9.31 -24.49
N PRO A 164 -1.76 -10.32 -23.65
CA PRO A 164 -2.64 -10.60 -22.50
C PRO A 164 -2.31 -9.73 -21.27
N ILE A 165 -3.37 -9.22 -20.62
CA ILE A 165 -3.25 -8.42 -19.39
C ILE A 165 -2.57 -9.23 -18.28
N ASN A 166 -1.57 -8.64 -17.64
CA ASN A 166 -0.84 -9.26 -16.53
C ASN A 166 -0.86 -8.39 -15.27
N SER A 167 -0.37 -8.92 -14.15
CA SER A 167 -0.36 -8.18 -12.88
C SER A 167 0.40 -6.86 -12.94
N PHE A 168 1.45 -6.76 -13.78
CA PHE A 168 2.26 -5.55 -13.91
C PHE A 168 1.45 -4.39 -14.50
N ASP A 169 0.49 -4.66 -15.39
CA ASP A 169 -0.36 -3.64 -15.99
C ASP A 169 -1.18 -2.89 -14.94
N TYR A 170 -1.60 -3.56 -13.86
CA TYR A 170 -2.32 -2.92 -12.75
C TYR A 170 -1.41 -2.00 -11.92
N TYR A 171 -0.16 -2.40 -11.66
CA TYR A 171 0.80 -1.54 -10.96
C TYR A 171 1.19 -0.34 -11.83
N HIS A 172 1.39 -0.57 -13.12
CA HIS A 172 1.68 0.48 -14.09
C HIS A 172 0.50 1.47 -14.19
N ALA A 173 -0.74 0.99 -14.28
CA ALA A 173 -1.92 1.85 -14.30
C ALA A 173 -2.06 2.66 -13.00
N SER A 174 -1.79 2.07 -11.82
CA SER A 174 -1.77 2.79 -10.55
C SER A 174 -0.67 3.86 -10.49
N ALA A 175 0.53 3.55 -10.99
CA ALA A 175 1.63 4.51 -11.10
C ALA A 175 1.31 5.66 -12.07
N ASN A 176 0.71 5.36 -13.21
CA ASN A 176 0.30 6.36 -14.20
C ASN A 176 -0.71 7.35 -13.63
N CYS A 177 -1.61 6.91 -12.73
CA CYS A 177 -2.52 7.84 -12.04
C CYS A 177 -1.75 8.87 -11.21
N VAL A 178 -0.62 8.49 -10.59
CA VAL A 178 0.24 9.41 -9.83
C VAL A 178 0.97 10.37 -10.76
N ILE A 179 1.54 9.87 -11.86
CA ILE A 179 2.36 10.65 -12.79
C ILE A 179 1.50 11.61 -13.61
N ASN A 180 0.34 11.16 -14.09
CA ASN A 180 -0.52 11.91 -15.00
C ASN A 180 -1.64 12.69 -14.28
N GLN A 181 -1.44 12.99 -12.99
CA GLN A 181 -2.31 13.86 -12.19
C GLN A 181 -3.81 13.52 -12.29
N GLY A 182 -4.16 12.24 -12.13
CA GLY A 182 -5.55 11.82 -12.03
C GLY A 182 -6.22 11.41 -13.35
N LYS A 183 -5.51 11.34 -14.47
CA LYS A 183 -6.00 10.53 -15.59
C LYS A 183 -5.88 9.07 -15.18
N SER A 184 -7.00 8.53 -14.68
CA SER A 184 -7.04 7.16 -14.19
C SER A 184 -6.68 6.19 -15.31
N GLY A 185 -5.59 5.44 -15.14
CA GLY A 185 -5.30 4.28 -15.97
C GLY A 185 -6.35 3.16 -15.81
N PHE A 186 -7.22 3.30 -14.79
CA PHE A 186 -8.30 2.37 -14.49
C PHE A 186 -9.66 2.94 -14.90
N LYS A 187 -10.51 2.09 -15.48
CA LYS A 187 -11.92 2.37 -15.75
C LYS A 187 -12.77 1.29 -15.09
N GLY A 188 -13.63 1.67 -14.15
CA GLY A 188 -14.56 0.75 -13.51
C GLY A 188 -15.67 0.34 -14.47
N VAL A 189 -15.83 -0.95 -14.72
CA VAL A 189 -16.89 -1.52 -15.57
C VAL A 189 -18.12 -1.84 -14.74
N THR A 190 -17.93 -2.45 -13.57
CA THR A 190 -18.99 -2.75 -12.61
C THR A 190 -19.16 -1.61 -11.59
N ARG A 191 -20.27 -1.60 -10.84
CA ARG A 191 -20.48 -0.66 -9.73
C ARG A 191 -19.35 -0.73 -8.68
N LEU A 192 -18.89 -1.94 -8.36
CA LEU A 192 -17.76 -2.15 -7.46
C LEU A 192 -16.47 -1.55 -8.05
N GLY A 193 -16.18 -1.82 -9.31
CA GLY A 193 -15.03 -1.26 -10.01
C GLY A 193 -15.06 0.28 -10.04
N GLN A 194 -16.21 0.88 -10.34
CA GLN A 194 -16.39 2.34 -10.31
C GLN A 194 -16.14 2.92 -8.92
N PHE A 195 -16.66 2.27 -7.87
CA PHE A 195 -16.45 2.69 -6.49
C PHE A 195 -14.97 2.62 -6.08
N LEU A 196 -14.27 1.54 -6.42
CA LEU A 196 -12.84 1.38 -6.12
C LEU A 196 -11.99 2.41 -6.85
N VAL A 197 -12.27 2.65 -8.13
CA VAL A 197 -11.56 3.68 -8.92
C VAL A 197 -11.81 5.08 -8.35
N LEU A 198 -13.05 5.36 -7.89
CA LEU A 198 -13.38 6.62 -7.25
C LEU A 198 -12.58 6.82 -5.95
N ILE A 199 -12.56 5.82 -5.06
CA ILE A 199 -11.78 5.91 -3.80
C ILE A 199 -10.30 6.09 -4.09
N HIS A 200 -9.73 5.29 -5.01
CA HIS A 200 -8.34 5.43 -5.43
C HIS A 200 -8.03 6.86 -5.88
N SER A 201 -8.88 7.43 -6.74
CA SER A 201 -8.69 8.77 -7.28
C SER A 201 -8.85 9.86 -6.21
N LEU A 202 -9.79 9.71 -5.28
CA LEU A 202 -9.99 10.65 -4.17
C LEU A 202 -8.80 10.65 -3.21
N MET A 203 -8.30 9.47 -2.82
CA MET A 203 -7.11 9.36 -1.97
C MET A 203 -5.88 9.97 -2.65
N LEU A 204 -5.73 9.72 -3.96
CA LEU A 204 -4.61 10.28 -4.71
C LEU A 204 -4.69 11.80 -4.83
N LEU A 205 -5.88 12.34 -5.11
CA LEU A 205 -6.13 13.78 -5.15
C LEU A 205 -5.79 14.45 -3.82
N ASP A 206 -6.15 13.81 -2.71
CA ASP A 206 -5.84 14.31 -1.37
C ASP A 206 -4.33 14.31 -1.12
N ILE A 207 -3.63 13.21 -1.40
CA ILE A 207 -2.18 13.10 -1.16
C ILE A 207 -1.40 14.10 -2.03
N LEU A 208 -1.69 14.17 -3.32
CA LEU A 208 -0.95 15.02 -4.25
C LEU A 208 -1.42 16.48 -4.20
N GLY A 209 -2.71 16.71 -4.07
CA GLY A 209 -3.30 18.05 -4.08
C GLY A 209 -3.13 18.76 -2.74
N ILE A 210 -3.60 18.17 -1.67
CA ILE A 210 -3.67 18.83 -0.36
C ILE A 210 -2.38 18.60 0.44
N ALA A 211 -2.02 17.33 0.63
CA ALA A 211 -0.92 16.96 1.52
C ALA A 211 0.43 17.46 1.01
N LEU A 212 0.74 17.23 -0.26
CA LEU A 212 2.02 17.62 -0.85
C LEU A 212 2.18 19.15 -0.93
N VAL A 213 1.13 19.86 -1.39
CA VAL A 213 1.15 21.34 -1.49
C VAL A 213 1.35 21.96 -0.10
N ARG A 214 0.65 21.43 0.92
CA ARG A 214 0.78 21.95 2.28
C ARG A 214 2.14 21.63 2.90
N ALA A 215 2.66 20.43 2.71
CA ALA A 215 4.00 20.06 3.18
C ALA A 215 5.08 20.96 2.55
N TYR A 216 4.98 21.22 1.24
CA TYR A 216 5.89 22.13 0.55
C TYR A 216 5.78 23.57 1.06
N GLY A 217 4.56 24.09 1.26
CA GLY A 217 4.34 25.44 1.82
C GLY A 217 4.87 25.60 3.26
N LEU A 218 4.88 24.52 4.07
CA LEU A 218 5.48 24.53 5.39
C LEU A 218 7.01 24.57 5.32
N VAL A 219 7.63 23.83 4.40
CA VAL A 219 9.09 23.85 4.18
C VAL A 219 9.55 25.23 3.73
N GLN A 220 8.82 25.88 2.80
CA GLN A 220 9.17 27.23 2.33
C GLN A 220 9.15 28.30 3.43
N LYS A 221 8.33 28.15 4.45
CA LYS A 221 8.29 29.11 5.59
C LYS A 221 9.46 28.95 6.58
N MET A 222 10.23 27.88 6.45
CA MET A 222 11.38 27.59 7.31
C MET A 222 12.72 28.02 6.67
N LEU A 223 12.71 28.24 5.35
CA LEU A 223 13.85 28.76 4.59
C LEU A 223 13.83 30.30 4.56
#